data_f566dd053fa29526ea88b9b6b97628b3
#
_entry.id   f566dd053fa29526ea88b9b6b97628b3
#
_cell.length_a   1.000
_cell.length_b   1.000
_cell.length_c   1.000
_cell.angle_alpha   90.00
_cell.angle_beta   90.00
_cell.angle_gamma   90.00
#
_symmetry.space_group_name_H-M   'P 1'
#
loop_
_entity.id
_entity.type
_entity.pdbx_description
1 polymer ?
#
loop_
_entity_poly.entity_id
_entity_poly.type
_entity_poly.pdbx_seq_one_letter_code
_entity_poly.pdbx_strand_id
1 'polypeptide(L)'
;MTYNEFKEIIEKSFPEVTPEQMEQFRKMDGLYRDWNSKINVVSRKDIDELYRHHVLHSLGIAAYIRKEMPDVYERLRGEGPYSIAAPLKVMDLGTGGGFPGIPLAVMFPHAQFTLCDSIGKKIIVATEVAKGLGLKNVKTVNARAESLPETFDYIVSRAVTALDNFMPWVKGKYNEGILYLKGGDLTEEIAKAKLKKDSVHVWPISEWTSDPFFETKQVVYIENLQ
;
A
#
# COMPACT_ATOMS: atom_id res chain seq x y z
N MET A 1 -3.83 4.10 -18.52
CA MET A 1 -3.78 2.61 -18.44
C MET A 1 -5.19 2.05 -18.33
N THR A 2 -5.59 1.19 -19.24
CA THR A 2 -6.85 0.47 -19.18
C THR A 2 -6.80 -0.69 -18.19
N TYR A 3 -7.97 -1.23 -17.81
CA TYR A 3 -8.03 -2.44 -16.99
C TYR A 3 -7.34 -3.65 -17.65
N ASN A 4 -7.46 -3.80 -18.98
CA ASN A 4 -6.84 -4.93 -19.68
C ASN A 4 -5.31 -4.86 -19.65
N GLU A 5 -4.72 -3.69 -19.86
CA GLU A 5 -3.26 -3.49 -19.72
C GLU A 5 -2.81 -3.77 -18.27
N PHE A 6 -3.55 -3.29 -17.28
CA PHE A 6 -3.30 -3.58 -15.88
C PHE A 6 -3.37 -5.10 -15.59
N LYS A 7 -4.42 -5.77 -16.09
CA LYS A 7 -4.62 -7.22 -15.94
C LYS A 7 -3.44 -8.02 -16.48
N GLU A 8 -2.97 -7.70 -17.68
CA GLU A 8 -1.80 -8.38 -18.28
C GLU A 8 -0.54 -8.25 -17.41
N ILE A 9 -0.30 -7.06 -16.84
CA ILE A 9 0.84 -6.85 -15.93
C ILE A 9 0.69 -7.72 -14.67
N ILE A 10 -0.52 -7.75 -14.08
CA ILE A 10 -0.76 -8.49 -12.84
C ILE A 10 -0.65 -9.99 -13.06
N GLU A 11 -1.30 -10.54 -14.07
CA GLU A 11 -1.25 -11.98 -14.38
C GLU A 11 0.18 -12.44 -14.69
N LYS A 12 0.99 -11.61 -15.32
CA LYS A 12 2.40 -11.90 -15.58
C LYS A 12 3.26 -11.83 -14.31
N SER A 13 3.02 -10.83 -13.46
CA SER A 13 3.86 -10.56 -12.29
C SER A 13 3.47 -11.39 -11.06
N PHE A 14 2.18 -11.73 -10.96
CA PHE A 14 1.58 -12.45 -9.84
C PHE A 14 0.65 -13.55 -10.36
N PRO A 15 1.18 -14.62 -10.97
CA PRO A 15 0.38 -15.67 -11.60
C PRO A 15 -0.53 -16.42 -10.61
N GLU A 16 -0.31 -16.27 -9.32
CA GLU A 16 -1.10 -16.81 -8.24
C GLU A 16 -2.34 -15.98 -7.87
N VAL A 17 -2.53 -14.80 -8.48
CA VAL A 17 -3.73 -13.97 -8.25
C VAL A 17 -4.97 -14.68 -8.75
N THR A 18 -5.97 -14.78 -7.88
CA THR A 18 -7.20 -15.51 -8.17
C THR A 18 -8.16 -14.72 -9.06
N PRO A 19 -9.10 -15.39 -9.75
CA PRO A 19 -10.17 -14.70 -10.49
C PRO A 19 -11.01 -13.75 -9.62
N GLU A 20 -11.20 -14.08 -8.34
CA GLU A 20 -11.92 -13.21 -7.40
C GLU A 20 -11.15 -11.91 -7.15
N GLN A 21 -9.84 -11.98 -6.91
CA GLN A 21 -8.99 -10.81 -6.74
C GLN A 21 -8.98 -9.95 -8.01
N MET A 22 -8.91 -10.57 -9.20
CA MET A 22 -8.96 -9.84 -10.47
C MET A 22 -10.31 -9.12 -10.66
N GLU A 23 -11.42 -9.74 -10.23
CA GLU A 23 -12.73 -9.11 -10.25
C GLU A 23 -12.82 -7.95 -9.25
N GLN A 24 -12.21 -8.08 -8.07
CA GLN A 24 -12.10 -6.98 -7.10
C GLN A 24 -11.31 -5.80 -7.70
N PHE A 25 -10.17 -6.04 -8.35
CA PHE A 25 -9.44 -4.99 -9.06
C PHE A 25 -10.28 -4.34 -10.17
N ARG A 26 -11.04 -5.14 -10.93
CA ARG A 26 -11.91 -4.62 -11.99
C ARG A 26 -12.99 -3.66 -11.46
N LYS A 27 -13.56 -3.97 -10.31
CA LYS A 27 -14.61 -3.17 -9.67
C LYS A 27 -14.09 -1.83 -9.12
N MET A 28 -12.78 -1.69 -8.87
CA MET A 28 -12.23 -0.47 -8.28
C MET A 28 -12.55 0.78 -9.10
N ASP A 29 -12.45 0.74 -10.44
CA ASP A 29 -12.68 1.92 -11.28
C ASP A 29 -14.09 2.49 -11.07
N GLY A 30 -15.10 1.65 -11.16
CA GLY A 30 -16.50 2.08 -10.96
C GLY A 30 -16.75 2.63 -9.55
N LEU A 31 -16.22 1.95 -8.52
CA LEU A 31 -16.40 2.37 -7.13
C LEU A 31 -15.69 3.70 -6.85
N TYR A 32 -14.46 3.86 -7.29
CA TYR A 32 -13.73 5.11 -7.09
C TYR A 32 -14.32 6.28 -7.88
N ARG A 33 -14.81 6.06 -9.12
CA ARG A 33 -15.50 7.12 -9.89
C ARG A 33 -16.78 7.57 -9.20
N ASP A 34 -17.59 6.63 -8.72
CA ASP A 34 -18.83 6.95 -8.00
C ASP A 34 -18.53 7.75 -6.72
N TRP A 35 -17.60 7.28 -5.88
CA TRP A 35 -17.26 7.97 -4.64
C TRP A 35 -16.52 9.28 -4.86
N ASN A 36 -15.64 9.37 -5.86
CA ASN A 36 -14.91 10.59 -6.18
C ASN A 36 -15.81 11.72 -6.70
N SER A 37 -16.97 11.37 -7.28
CA SER A 37 -18.00 12.35 -7.63
C SER A 37 -18.62 13.03 -6.43
N LYS A 38 -18.61 12.38 -5.26
CA LYS A 38 -19.20 12.84 -3.99
C LYS A 38 -18.14 13.45 -3.07
N ILE A 39 -16.98 12.80 -2.96
CA ILE A 39 -15.85 13.18 -2.10
C ILE A 39 -14.57 13.03 -2.90
N ASN A 40 -13.90 14.14 -3.20
CA ASN A 40 -12.68 14.15 -3.99
C ASN A 40 -11.50 13.55 -3.19
N VAL A 41 -11.13 12.30 -3.48
CA VAL A 41 -9.98 11.59 -2.89
C VAL A 41 -8.88 11.31 -3.90
N VAL A 42 -9.22 11.36 -5.20
CA VAL A 42 -8.32 11.26 -6.35
C VAL A 42 -8.54 12.50 -7.19
N SER A 43 -7.48 13.14 -7.67
CA SER A 43 -7.65 14.34 -8.50
C SER A 43 -8.45 14.01 -9.77
N ARG A 44 -9.16 15.01 -10.31
CA ARG A 44 -9.97 14.81 -11.53
C ARG A 44 -9.14 14.35 -12.74
N LYS A 45 -7.85 14.67 -12.77
CA LYS A 45 -6.93 14.25 -13.82
C LYS A 45 -6.43 12.82 -13.60
N ASP A 46 -6.28 12.41 -12.33
CA ASP A 46 -5.74 11.10 -11.99
C ASP A 46 -6.79 9.99 -11.98
N ILE A 47 -8.10 10.32 -11.92
CA ILE A 47 -9.15 9.31 -11.92
C ILE A 47 -9.18 8.49 -13.22
N ASP A 48 -8.82 9.08 -14.35
CA ASP A 48 -8.70 8.39 -15.63
C ASP A 48 -7.44 7.51 -15.72
N GLU A 49 -6.48 7.74 -14.84
CA GLU A 49 -5.26 6.95 -14.68
C GLU A 49 -5.27 6.12 -13.38
N LEU A 50 -6.46 5.79 -12.85
CA LEU A 50 -6.62 5.08 -11.58
C LEU A 50 -5.74 3.83 -11.50
N TYR A 51 -5.77 2.99 -12.54
CA TYR A 51 -4.98 1.75 -12.55
C TYR A 51 -3.48 2.00 -12.55
N ARG A 52 -2.97 2.98 -13.29
CA ARG A 52 -1.55 3.30 -13.33
C ARG A 52 -1.09 4.04 -12.07
N HIS A 53 -1.72 5.18 -11.78
CA HIS A 53 -1.25 6.12 -10.76
C HIS A 53 -1.56 5.68 -9.32
N HIS A 54 -2.58 4.83 -9.14
CA HIS A 54 -3.02 4.45 -7.82
C HIS A 54 -2.94 2.94 -7.56
N VAL A 55 -3.59 2.11 -8.37
CA VAL A 55 -3.64 0.66 -8.11
C VAL A 55 -2.27 0.01 -8.35
N LEU A 56 -1.73 0.15 -9.56
CA LEU A 56 -0.43 -0.46 -9.91
C LEU A 56 0.71 0.14 -9.07
N HIS A 57 0.68 1.46 -8.82
CA HIS A 57 1.65 2.10 -7.94
C HIS A 57 1.63 1.49 -6.53
N SER A 58 0.44 1.24 -5.96
CA SER A 58 0.30 0.57 -4.66
C SER A 58 0.89 -0.84 -4.67
N LEU A 59 0.68 -1.59 -5.76
CA LEU A 59 1.20 -2.94 -5.95
C LEU A 59 2.71 -3.00 -6.18
N GLY A 60 3.37 -1.87 -6.40
CA GLY A 60 4.82 -1.79 -6.33
C GLY A 60 5.39 -2.29 -5.00
N ILE A 61 4.65 -2.09 -3.89
CA ILE A 61 5.00 -2.68 -2.58
C ILE A 61 4.92 -4.21 -2.64
N ALA A 62 3.88 -4.78 -3.24
CA ALA A 62 3.74 -6.22 -3.38
C ALA A 62 4.85 -6.83 -4.26
N ALA A 63 5.23 -6.13 -5.33
CA ALA A 63 6.34 -6.54 -6.19
C ALA A 63 7.68 -6.54 -5.45
N TYR A 64 7.94 -5.50 -4.65
CA TYR A 64 9.11 -5.43 -3.78
C TYR A 64 9.14 -6.59 -2.79
N ILE A 65 8.05 -6.81 -2.03
CA ILE A 65 7.98 -7.87 -1.02
C ILE A 65 8.18 -9.24 -1.69
N ARG A 66 7.56 -9.49 -2.84
CA ARG A 66 7.73 -10.75 -3.58
C ARG A 66 9.18 -11.02 -3.97
N LYS A 67 9.90 -9.98 -4.41
CA LYS A 67 11.28 -10.09 -4.88
C LYS A 67 12.29 -10.17 -3.73
N GLU A 68 12.18 -9.26 -2.77
CA GLU A 68 13.21 -9.03 -1.76
C GLU A 68 12.88 -9.69 -0.40
N MET A 69 11.61 -10.06 -0.16
CA MET A 69 11.12 -10.60 1.11
C MET A 69 10.17 -11.81 0.88
N PRO A 70 10.61 -12.88 0.18
CA PRO A 70 9.72 -13.96 -0.26
C PRO A 70 8.97 -14.66 0.88
N ASP A 71 9.59 -14.85 2.04
CA ASP A 71 8.94 -15.46 3.22
C ASP A 71 7.80 -14.57 3.74
N VAL A 72 8.00 -13.24 3.73
CA VAL A 72 6.96 -12.28 4.10
C VAL A 72 5.82 -12.29 3.07
N TYR A 73 6.16 -12.41 1.78
CA TYR A 73 5.17 -12.53 0.71
C TYR A 73 4.25 -13.74 0.91
N GLU A 74 4.82 -14.93 1.15
CA GLU A 74 4.06 -16.14 1.43
C GLU A 74 3.21 -16.02 2.70
N ARG A 75 3.75 -15.41 3.76
CA ARG A 75 3.04 -15.18 5.01
C ARG A 75 1.87 -14.23 4.84
N LEU A 76 2.00 -13.13 4.07
CA LEU A 76 0.91 -12.21 3.76
C LEU A 76 -0.21 -12.87 2.95
N ARG A 77 0.12 -13.87 2.14
CA ARG A 77 -0.84 -14.64 1.36
C ARG A 77 -1.47 -15.81 2.14
N GLY A 78 -0.88 -16.20 3.27
CA GLY A 78 -1.29 -17.37 4.05
C GLY A 78 -0.99 -18.69 3.33
N GLU A 79 0.14 -18.76 2.63
CA GLU A 79 0.55 -19.93 1.84
C GLU A 79 1.59 -20.77 2.57
N GLY A 80 1.77 -22.01 2.10
CA GLY A 80 2.76 -22.93 2.63
C GLY A 80 2.64 -23.14 4.15
N PRO A 81 3.75 -23.06 4.90
CA PRO A 81 3.75 -23.25 6.36
C PRO A 81 3.00 -22.14 7.10
N TYR A 82 2.69 -21.02 6.45
CA TYR A 82 2.01 -19.88 7.05
C TYR A 82 0.49 -19.94 6.95
N SER A 83 -0.10 -20.96 6.34
CA SER A 83 -1.54 -21.10 6.17
C SER A 83 -2.32 -21.18 7.50
N ILE A 84 -1.64 -21.62 8.57
CA ILE A 84 -2.19 -21.69 9.94
C ILE A 84 -1.59 -20.62 10.88
N ALA A 85 -0.69 -19.79 10.39
CA ALA A 85 -0.08 -18.71 11.18
C ALA A 85 -1.10 -17.58 11.43
N ALA A 86 -0.89 -16.84 12.53
CA ALA A 86 -1.66 -15.63 12.76
C ALA A 86 -1.40 -14.61 11.63
N PRO A 87 -2.45 -13.94 11.11
CA PRO A 87 -2.33 -12.93 10.08
C PRO A 87 -1.38 -11.81 10.48
N LEU A 88 -0.53 -11.36 9.54
CA LEU A 88 0.25 -10.15 9.72
C LEU A 88 -0.67 -8.93 9.77
N LYS A 89 -0.37 -8.02 10.68
CA LYS A 89 -1.09 -6.75 10.85
C LYS A 89 -0.34 -5.65 10.10
N VAL A 90 -1.01 -5.01 9.17
CA VAL A 90 -0.46 -3.93 8.33
C VAL A 90 -1.27 -2.66 8.56
N MET A 91 -0.62 -1.55 8.92
CA MET A 91 -1.26 -0.24 8.97
C MET A 91 -0.96 0.54 7.70
N ASP A 92 -1.98 1.04 7.01
CA ASP A 92 -1.84 2.05 5.97
C ASP A 92 -2.02 3.43 6.60
N LEU A 93 -0.90 4.13 6.80
CA LEU A 93 -0.88 5.45 7.44
C LEU A 93 -1.07 6.55 6.40
N GLY A 94 -2.09 7.38 6.62
CA GLY A 94 -2.46 8.43 5.67
C GLY A 94 -3.09 7.85 4.40
N THR A 95 -3.92 6.83 4.59
CA THR A 95 -4.51 6.03 3.50
C THR A 95 -5.28 6.85 2.46
N GLY A 96 -5.74 8.05 2.81
CA GLY A 96 -6.58 8.85 1.93
C GLY A 96 -7.85 8.09 1.54
N GLY A 97 -8.07 7.95 0.25
CA GLY A 97 -9.18 7.15 -0.30
C GLY A 97 -8.94 5.64 -0.26
N GLY A 98 -7.87 5.15 0.39
CA GLY A 98 -7.58 3.72 0.50
C GLY A 98 -6.31 3.27 -0.23
N PHE A 99 -5.37 4.17 -0.51
CA PHE A 99 -4.13 3.86 -1.21
C PHE A 99 -2.88 4.08 -0.34
N PRO A 100 -2.01 3.08 -0.19
CA PRO A 100 -1.94 1.81 -0.93
C PRO A 100 -2.76 0.65 -0.33
N GLY A 101 -3.43 0.84 0.80
CA GLY A 101 -4.00 -0.24 1.62
C GLY A 101 -5.03 -1.11 0.92
N ILE A 102 -5.99 -0.54 0.15
CA ILE A 102 -7.04 -1.34 -0.52
C ILE A 102 -6.45 -2.25 -1.61
N PRO A 103 -5.60 -1.79 -2.55
CA PRO A 103 -4.97 -2.69 -3.49
C PRO A 103 -4.14 -3.79 -2.83
N LEU A 104 -3.43 -3.47 -1.74
CA LEU A 104 -2.65 -4.45 -0.98
C LEU A 104 -3.56 -5.44 -0.24
N ALA A 105 -4.70 -5.01 0.30
CA ALA A 105 -5.66 -5.89 0.96
C ALA A 105 -6.33 -6.88 -0.02
N VAL A 106 -6.52 -6.47 -1.29
CA VAL A 106 -6.94 -7.40 -2.35
C VAL A 106 -5.83 -8.40 -2.66
N MET A 107 -4.57 -7.94 -2.76
CA MET A 107 -3.43 -8.80 -3.06
C MET A 107 -3.14 -9.81 -1.94
N PHE A 108 -3.33 -9.42 -0.68
CA PHE A 108 -2.98 -10.17 0.52
C PHE A 108 -4.19 -10.46 1.41
N PRO A 109 -5.08 -11.37 1.01
CA PRO A 109 -6.35 -11.60 1.71
C PRO A 109 -6.17 -12.20 3.11
N HIS A 110 -5.04 -12.83 3.41
CA HIS A 110 -4.72 -13.38 4.74
C HIS A 110 -4.20 -12.33 5.73
N ALA A 111 -3.62 -11.23 5.25
CA ALA A 111 -3.16 -10.14 6.11
C ALA A 111 -4.32 -9.27 6.59
N GLN A 112 -4.19 -8.65 7.76
CA GLN A 112 -5.16 -7.70 8.32
C GLN A 112 -4.68 -6.27 8.12
N PHE A 113 -5.48 -5.47 7.42
CA PHE A 113 -5.17 -4.08 7.11
C PHE A 113 -5.97 -3.12 7.98
N THR A 114 -5.28 -2.17 8.62
CA THR A 114 -5.89 -1.01 9.28
C THR A 114 -5.59 0.25 8.48
N LEU A 115 -6.60 0.78 7.81
CA LEU A 115 -6.49 2.01 7.01
C LEU A 115 -6.75 3.22 7.90
N CYS A 116 -5.73 4.05 8.13
CA CYS A 116 -5.77 5.17 9.07
C CYS A 116 -5.58 6.51 8.35
N ASP A 117 -6.50 7.44 8.57
CA ASP A 117 -6.36 8.84 8.11
C ASP A 117 -7.06 9.77 9.11
N SER A 118 -6.50 10.95 9.34
CA SER A 118 -7.09 11.97 10.20
C SER A 118 -8.28 12.71 9.57
N ILE A 119 -8.48 12.57 8.26
CA ILE A 119 -9.55 13.22 7.51
C ILE A 119 -10.73 12.28 7.33
N GLY A 120 -11.78 12.46 8.16
CA GLY A 120 -12.95 11.56 8.19
C GLY A 120 -13.64 11.36 6.83
N LYS A 121 -13.73 12.39 5.98
CA LYS A 121 -14.32 12.27 4.65
C LYS A 121 -13.56 11.25 3.77
N LYS A 122 -12.24 11.17 3.88
CA LYS A 122 -11.42 10.20 3.14
C LYS A 122 -11.66 8.79 3.66
N ILE A 123 -11.77 8.62 4.97
CA ILE A 123 -12.07 7.34 5.60
C ILE A 123 -13.44 6.79 5.19
N ILE A 124 -14.45 7.67 4.99
CA ILE A 124 -15.74 7.24 4.44
C ILE A 124 -15.56 6.57 3.09
N VAL A 125 -14.78 7.18 2.18
CA VAL A 125 -14.52 6.60 0.86
C VAL A 125 -13.79 5.27 0.96
N ALA A 126 -12.71 5.21 1.74
CA ALA A 126 -11.97 3.96 1.95
C ALA A 126 -12.85 2.84 2.52
N THR A 127 -13.73 3.17 3.47
CA THR A 127 -14.69 2.22 4.08
C THR A 127 -15.66 1.68 3.03
N GLU A 128 -16.28 2.55 2.26
CA GLU A 128 -17.32 2.16 1.31
C GLU A 128 -16.73 1.43 0.09
N VAL A 129 -15.53 1.81 -0.35
CA VAL A 129 -14.82 1.05 -1.40
C VAL A 129 -14.45 -0.34 -0.90
N ALA A 130 -13.85 -0.48 0.28
CA ALA A 130 -13.53 -1.78 0.88
C ALA A 130 -14.77 -2.67 1.01
N LYS A 131 -15.89 -2.10 1.45
CA LYS A 131 -17.18 -2.78 1.54
C LYS A 131 -17.72 -3.20 0.17
N GLY A 132 -17.67 -2.30 -0.83
CA GLY A 132 -18.11 -2.59 -2.20
C GLY A 132 -17.29 -3.69 -2.88
N LEU A 133 -16.02 -3.83 -2.52
CA LEU A 133 -15.13 -4.90 -2.95
C LEU A 133 -15.33 -6.21 -2.15
N GLY A 134 -16.11 -6.19 -1.07
CA GLY A 134 -16.33 -7.34 -0.20
C GLY A 134 -15.12 -7.73 0.66
N LEU A 135 -14.17 -6.81 0.89
CA LEU A 135 -12.97 -7.09 1.69
C LEU A 135 -13.33 -7.36 3.15
N LYS A 136 -12.88 -8.49 3.69
CA LYS A 136 -13.08 -8.90 5.08
C LYS A 136 -11.88 -8.63 5.98
N ASN A 137 -10.75 -8.33 5.40
CA ASN A 137 -9.45 -8.12 6.03
C ASN A 137 -9.10 -6.64 6.18
N VAL A 138 -10.07 -5.74 6.05
CA VAL A 138 -9.87 -4.28 6.14
C VAL A 138 -10.68 -3.71 7.30
N LYS A 139 -10.00 -2.95 8.17
CA LYS A 139 -10.57 -2.06 9.19
C LYS A 139 -10.19 -0.62 8.85
N THR A 140 -11.10 0.31 8.91
CA THR A 140 -10.83 1.74 8.70
C THR A 140 -10.92 2.50 10.02
N VAL A 141 -10.02 3.47 10.21
CA VAL A 141 -9.94 4.26 11.46
C VAL A 141 -9.71 5.73 11.14
N ASN A 142 -10.62 6.57 11.63
CA ASN A 142 -10.44 8.03 11.56
C ASN A 142 -9.70 8.51 12.81
N ALA A 143 -8.38 8.56 12.73
CA ALA A 143 -7.50 8.96 13.82
C ALA A 143 -6.14 9.46 13.32
N ARG A 144 -5.36 10.05 14.19
CA ARG A 144 -3.91 10.20 13.99
C ARG A 144 -3.21 8.92 14.41
N ALA A 145 -2.17 8.51 13.68
CA ALA A 145 -1.46 7.25 13.94
C ALA A 145 -0.90 7.19 15.37
N GLU A 146 -0.38 8.30 15.88
CA GLU A 146 0.19 8.40 17.21
C GLU A 146 -0.80 8.05 18.34
N SER A 147 -2.10 8.26 18.08
CA SER A 147 -3.17 8.00 19.06
C SER A 147 -3.64 6.54 19.09
N LEU A 148 -3.24 5.72 18.11
CA LEU A 148 -3.62 4.31 18.09
C LEU A 148 -2.86 3.55 19.18
N PRO A 149 -3.54 2.73 20.00
CA PRO A 149 -2.87 1.94 21.04
C PRO A 149 -2.17 0.69 20.46
N GLU A 150 -2.58 0.24 19.27
CA GLU A 150 -2.09 -1.00 18.66
C GLU A 150 -0.69 -0.81 18.07
N THR A 151 0.05 -1.92 17.97
CA THR A 151 1.24 -2.09 17.14
C THR A 151 0.93 -2.99 15.94
N PHE A 152 1.69 -2.80 14.87
CA PHE A 152 1.53 -3.50 13.61
C PHE A 152 2.84 -4.22 13.25
N ASP A 153 2.75 -5.25 12.42
CA ASP A 153 3.97 -5.88 11.92
C ASP A 153 4.63 -4.97 10.89
N TYR A 154 3.84 -4.43 9.97
CA TYR A 154 4.32 -3.47 8.97
C TYR A 154 3.47 -2.21 8.92
N ILE A 155 4.10 -1.11 8.50
CA ILE A 155 3.40 0.11 8.10
C ILE A 155 3.63 0.32 6.61
N VAL A 156 2.56 0.58 5.88
CA VAL A 156 2.62 1.05 4.50
C VAL A 156 2.16 2.49 4.42
N SER A 157 2.68 3.26 3.47
CA SER A 157 2.24 4.65 3.28
C SER A 157 2.56 5.15 1.88
N ARG A 158 1.90 6.23 1.45
CA ARG A 158 2.14 6.91 0.19
C ARG A 158 1.91 8.41 0.29
N ALA A 159 2.89 9.21 -0.13
CA ALA A 159 2.77 10.65 -0.35
C ALA A 159 2.18 11.47 0.82
N VAL A 160 2.47 11.09 2.06
CA VAL A 160 1.95 11.79 3.25
C VAL A 160 2.85 12.96 3.63
N THR A 161 4.14 12.70 3.86
CA THR A 161 5.13 13.72 4.26
C THR A 161 6.56 13.22 4.01
N ALA A 162 7.55 14.05 4.29
CA ALA A 162 8.95 13.63 4.29
C ALA A 162 9.25 12.71 5.47
N LEU A 163 10.31 11.88 5.35
CA LEU A 163 10.66 10.83 6.32
C LEU A 163 10.97 11.38 7.71
N ASP A 164 11.63 12.53 7.79
CA ASP A 164 11.95 13.18 9.07
C ASP A 164 10.70 13.55 9.89
N ASN A 165 9.62 13.94 9.21
CA ASN A 165 8.32 14.21 9.83
C ASN A 165 7.50 12.93 10.06
N PHE A 166 7.68 11.92 9.22
CA PHE A 166 6.94 10.67 9.28
C PHE A 166 7.38 9.77 10.44
N MET A 167 8.70 9.63 10.64
CA MET A 167 9.26 8.72 11.64
C MET A 167 8.77 8.97 13.08
N PRO A 168 8.60 10.24 13.53
CA PRO A 168 8.00 10.51 14.85
C PRO A 168 6.58 9.95 15.01
N TRP A 169 5.75 9.95 13.95
CA TRP A 169 4.37 9.46 14.02
C TRP A 169 4.27 7.95 14.20
N VAL A 170 5.27 7.22 13.68
CA VAL A 170 5.27 5.75 13.68
C VAL A 170 6.17 5.14 14.74
N LYS A 171 6.82 5.97 15.57
CA LYS A 171 7.71 5.50 16.62
C LYS A 171 6.99 4.55 17.59
N GLY A 172 7.50 3.31 17.71
CA GLY A 172 6.92 2.28 18.56
C GLY A 172 5.59 1.71 18.05
N LYS A 173 5.24 1.91 16.75
CA LYS A 173 4.01 1.43 16.15
C LYS A 173 4.19 0.22 15.24
N TYR A 174 5.41 -0.18 14.94
CA TYR A 174 5.69 -1.32 14.06
C TYR A 174 6.78 -2.22 14.63
N ASN A 175 6.71 -3.50 14.29
CA ASN A 175 7.64 -4.52 14.77
C ASN A 175 8.73 -4.84 13.75
N GLU A 176 8.37 -4.97 12.45
CA GLU A 176 9.26 -5.44 11.40
C GLU A 176 9.79 -4.30 10.53
N GLY A 177 8.89 -3.49 9.96
CA GLY A 177 9.35 -2.40 9.09
C GLY A 177 8.27 -1.53 8.48
N ILE A 178 8.73 -0.57 7.67
CA ILE A 178 7.91 0.40 6.95
C ILE A 178 8.18 0.26 5.46
N LEU A 179 7.13 0.22 4.65
CA LEU A 179 7.18 0.20 3.19
C LEU A 179 6.51 1.48 2.66
N TYR A 180 7.32 2.44 2.24
CA TYR A 180 6.85 3.77 1.87
C TYR A 180 7.04 4.04 0.38
N LEU A 181 5.94 4.33 -0.33
CA LEU A 181 5.98 4.74 -1.73
C LEU A 181 6.41 6.20 -1.85
N LYS A 182 7.52 6.40 -2.50
CA LYS A 182 8.16 7.71 -2.70
C LYS A 182 8.48 7.94 -4.19
N GLY A 183 9.01 9.10 -4.50
CA GLY A 183 9.49 9.44 -5.84
C GLY A 183 10.54 10.54 -5.81
N GLY A 184 11.36 10.59 -6.86
CA GLY A 184 12.44 11.54 -6.99
C GLY A 184 13.70 11.17 -6.22
N ASP A 185 14.61 12.12 -6.05
CA ASP A 185 15.83 11.95 -5.27
C ASP A 185 15.53 12.00 -3.77
N LEU A 186 15.83 10.92 -3.08
CA LEU A 186 15.57 10.76 -1.64
C LEU A 186 16.81 10.98 -0.76
N THR A 187 17.95 11.31 -1.34
CA THR A 187 19.24 11.40 -0.65
C THR A 187 19.18 12.35 0.56
N GLU A 188 18.68 13.58 0.34
CA GLU A 188 18.53 14.55 1.43
C GLU A 188 17.47 14.16 2.46
N GLU A 189 16.36 13.58 2.00
CA GLU A 189 15.26 13.17 2.85
C GLU A 189 15.67 12.06 3.81
N ILE A 190 16.38 11.05 3.31
CA ILE A 190 16.93 9.95 4.12
C ILE A 190 17.97 10.47 5.12
N ALA A 191 18.85 11.37 4.68
CA ALA A 191 19.86 11.97 5.56
C ALA A 191 19.22 12.77 6.70
N LYS A 192 18.19 13.56 6.42
CA LYS A 192 17.45 14.35 7.44
C LYS A 192 16.71 13.48 8.45
N ALA A 193 16.21 12.34 8.02
CA ALA A 193 15.49 11.40 8.88
C ALA A 193 16.42 10.70 9.91
N LYS A 194 17.74 10.83 9.77
CA LYS A 194 18.77 10.25 10.66
C LYS A 194 18.60 8.75 10.90
N LEU A 195 18.15 8.03 9.88
CA LEU A 195 18.00 6.59 9.91
C LEU A 195 19.37 5.91 9.82
N LYS A 196 19.50 4.72 10.39
CA LYS A 196 20.71 3.91 10.21
C LYS A 196 20.81 3.53 8.72
N LYS A 197 21.97 3.73 8.11
CA LYS A 197 22.17 3.50 6.69
C LYS A 197 21.77 2.08 6.26
N ASP A 198 22.10 1.09 7.09
CA ASP A 198 21.84 -0.33 6.80
C ASP A 198 20.37 -0.74 7.02
N SER A 199 19.54 0.14 7.60
CA SER A 199 18.10 -0.11 7.77
C SER A 199 17.23 0.44 6.64
N VAL A 200 17.80 1.13 5.66
CA VAL A 200 17.03 1.80 4.59
C VAL A 200 17.40 1.20 3.25
N HIS A 201 16.40 0.60 2.60
CA HIS A 201 16.53 0.01 1.28
C HIS A 201 15.64 0.76 0.30
N VAL A 202 16.22 1.27 -0.77
CA VAL A 202 15.51 2.02 -1.82
C VAL A 202 15.46 1.15 -3.06
N TRP A 203 14.25 0.80 -3.50
CA TRP A 203 14.03 -0.05 -4.66
C TRP A 203 13.24 0.70 -5.74
N PRO A 204 13.82 0.91 -6.93
CA PRO A 204 13.12 1.55 -8.06
C PRO A 204 12.00 0.65 -8.58
N ILE A 205 10.79 1.19 -8.71
CA ILE A 205 9.64 0.42 -9.26
C ILE A 205 9.87 0.10 -10.74
N SER A 206 10.72 0.84 -11.43
CA SER A 206 11.17 0.54 -12.80
C SER A 206 11.89 -0.80 -12.96
N GLU A 207 12.36 -1.43 -11.88
CA GLU A 207 12.85 -2.81 -11.91
C GLU A 207 11.73 -3.84 -12.14
N TRP A 208 10.49 -3.49 -11.83
CA TRP A 208 9.33 -4.36 -12.01
C TRP A 208 8.59 -4.07 -13.32
N THR A 209 8.43 -2.81 -13.70
CA THR A 209 7.65 -2.39 -14.86
C THR A 209 8.36 -1.31 -15.66
N SER A 210 8.33 -1.42 -16.98
CA SER A 210 8.92 -0.46 -17.90
C SER A 210 8.01 0.75 -18.22
N ASP A 211 6.86 0.88 -17.55
CA ASP A 211 5.97 2.03 -17.76
C ASP A 211 6.67 3.32 -17.31
N PRO A 212 6.80 4.34 -18.17
CA PRO A 212 7.54 5.58 -17.87
C PRO A 212 7.07 6.33 -16.62
N PHE A 213 5.81 6.15 -16.19
CA PHE A 213 5.31 6.74 -14.95
C PHE A 213 6.14 6.31 -13.72
N PHE A 214 6.74 5.13 -13.77
CA PHE A 214 7.49 4.55 -12.64
C PHE A 214 9.00 4.83 -12.66
N GLU A 215 9.52 5.53 -13.66
CA GLU A 215 10.98 5.85 -13.76
C GLU A 215 11.52 6.52 -12.49
N THR A 216 10.71 7.39 -11.87
CA THR A 216 11.10 8.11 -10.65
C THR A 216 10.43 7.59 -9.39
N LYS A 217 9.66 6.49 -9.46
CA LYS A 217 8.92 5.94 -8.32
C LYS A 217 9.72 4.83 -7.65
N GLN A 218 9.63 4.79 -6.32
CA GLN A 218 10.45 3.92 -5.51
C GLN A 218 9.64 3.37 -4.33
N VAL A 219 9.98 2.17 -3.90
CA VAL A 219 9.62 1.62 -2.58
C VAL A 219 10.81 1.89 -1.66
N VAL A 220 10.59 2.57 -0.55
CA VAL A 220 11.55 2.72 0.53
C VAL A 220 11.16 1.76 1.63
N TYR A 221 11.97 0.73 1.86
CA TYR A 221 11.82 -0.15 2.99
C TYR A 221 12.72 0.31 4.13
N ILE A 222 12.13 0.51 5.29
CA ILE A 222 12.86 0.88 6.52
C ILE A 222 12.66 -0.26 7.50
N GLU A 223 13.72 -1.02 7.71
CA GLU A 223 13.76 -2.15 8.64
C GLU A 223 13.84 -1.68 10.10
N ASN A 224 13.14 -2.37 10.99
CA ASN A 224 13.24 -2.12 12.43
C ASN A 224 14.43 -2.90 13.01
N LEU A 225 15.60 -2.31 12.94
CA LEU A 225 16.80 -2.86 13.60
C LEU A 225 16.73 -2.55 15.11
N GLN A 226 16.00 -3.37 15.86
CA GLN A 226 16.02 -3.33 17.33
C GLN A 226 17.33 -3.86 17.92
#